data_0efbf4b737cc972291464889e79bf7ec
#
_entry.id   0efbf4b737cc972291464889e79bf7ec
#
_cell.length_a   1.000
_cell.length_b   1.000
_cell.length_c   1.000
_cell.angle_alpha   90.00
_cell.angle_beta   90.00
_cell.angle_gamma   90.00
#
_symmetry.space_group_name_H-M   'P 1'
#
loop_
_entity.id
_entity.type
_entity.pdbx_description
1 polymer ?
#
loop_
_entity_poly.entity_id
_entity_poly.type
_entity_poly.pdbx_seq_one_letter_code
_entity_poly.pdbx_strand_id
1 'polypeptide(L)'
;VQKSKLIEQIAALIAEKKLPILADVRDESDEAIRIVLEPRSRTVEPQVLMDSLFRLTDLEVRVSLNLNVLDANRTPRVMSLKEALSAWVAFQIEVLVKRSTHRVGRIDDRVELLEGYLVAYLNLDRVIQIIREEDEPKPVMMAEFALTDRQAEAILNMRLRSLRKLEEMQIRGERDALLKEREELAKLVESTARQRTRLKKDLT
;
A
#
# COMPACT_ATOMS: atom_id res chain seq x y z
N VAL A 1 -10.08 29.95 11.02
CA VAL A 1 -10.27 31.24 11.75
C VAL A 1 -11.52 31.90 11.20
N GLN A 2 -12.37 32.45 12.07
CA GLN A 2 -13.54 33.23 11.65
C GLN A 2 -13.08 34.62 11.22
N LYS A 3 -13.44 35.04 9.98
CA LYS A 3 -13.04 36.31 9.39
C LYS A 3 -13.41 37.53 10.28
N SER A 4 -14.65 37.59 10.76
CA SER A 4 -15.12 38.68 11.62
C SER A 4 -14.30 38.81 12.89
N LYS A 5 -14.03 37.67 13.58
CA LYS A 5 -13.22 37.67 14.80
C LYS A 5 -11.77 38.12 14.56
N LEU A 6 -11.20 37.76 13.41
CA LEU A 6 -9.85 38.22 13.04
C LEU A 6 -9.81 39.73 12.81
N ILE A 7 -10.81 40.30 12.13
CA ILE A 7 -10.91 41.74 11.88
C ILE A 7 -11.07 42.51 13.23
N GLU A 8 -11.90 41.99 14.13
CA GLU A 8 -12.07 42.55 15.46
C GLU A 8 -10.75 42.54 16.27
N GLN A 9 -9.98 41.42 16.21
CA GLN A 9 -8.68 41.32 16.86
C GLN A 9 -7.72 42.38 16.29
N ILE A 10 -7.64 42.53 14.97
CA ILE A 10 -6.76 43.53 14.35
C ILE A 10 -7.17 44.93 14.72
N ALA A 11 -8.46 45.25 14.69
CA ALA A 11 -8.98 46.55 15.10
C ALA A 11 -8.66 46.87 16.57
N ALA A 12 -8.80 45.88 17.46
CA ALA A 12 -8.44 46.06 18.88
C ALA A 12 -6.96 46.37 19.03
N LEU A 13 -6.06 45.65 18.29
CA LEU A 13 -4.63 45.91 18.32
C LEU A 13 -4.24 47.30 17.85
N ILE A 14 -4.97 47.84 16.86
CA ILE A 14 -4.82 49.25 16.40
C ILE A 14 -5.25 50.23 17.50
N ALA A 15 -6.42 50.00 18.08
CA ALA A 15 -6.98 50.87 19.13
C ALA A 15 -6.06 50.87 20.38
N GLU A 16 -5.53 49.74 20.79
CA GLU A 16 -4.61 49.59 21.91
C GLU A 16 -3.16 50.03 21.61
N LYS A 17 -2.89 50.50 20.39
CA LYS A 17 -1.57 50.91 19.89
C LYS A 17 -0.50 49.78 19.96
N LYS A 18 -0.92 48.53 20.00
CA LYS A 18 -0.03 47.36 20.01
C LYS A 18 0.49 47.03 18.60
N LEU A 19 -0.17 47.51 17.55
CA LEU A 19 0.26 47.38 16.15
C LEU A 19 0.42 48.78 15.51
N PRO A 20 1.44 49.56 15.91
CA PRO A 20 1.58 50.96 15.49
C PRO A 20 1.85 51.18 14.00
N ILE A 21 2.29 50.14 13.29
CA ILE A 21 2.63 50.17 11.87
C ILE A 21 1.38 50.10 10.99
N LEU A 22 0.21 49.67 11.53
CA LEU A 22 -1.05 49.57 10.81
C LEU A 22 -1.98 50.78 11.16
N ALA A 23 -2.57 51.38 10.17
CA ALA A 23 -3.50 52.50 10.35
C ALA A 23 -4.95 52.05 10.44
N ASP A 24 -5.35 51.11 9.53
CA ASP A 24 -6.73 50.66 9.44
C ASP A 24 -6.83 49.26 8.86
N VAL A 25 -7.95 48.57 9.13
CA VAL A 25 -8.31 47.25 8.57
C VAL A 25 -9.73 47.33 8.00
N ARG A 26 -9.90 46.93 6.75
CA ARG A 26 -11.21 46.94 6.07
C ARG A 26 -11.55 45.57 5.51
N ASP A 27 -12.82 45.20 5.61
CA ASP A 27 -13.38 44.03 4.96
C ASP A 27 -13.96 44.41 3.60
N GLU A 28 -13.30 43.99 2.56
CA GLU A 28 -13.76 44.18 1.16
C GLU A 28 -14.14 42.83 0.54
N SER A 29 -14.57 41.87 1.37
CA SER A 29 -14.96 40.54 0.90
C SER A 29 -16.29 40.60 0.15
N ASP A 30 -16.32 39.90 -0.99
CA ASP A 30 -17.49 39.62 -1.80
C ASP A 30 -17.63 38.08 -1.94
N GLU A 31 -17.59 37.51 -3.11
CA GLU A 31 -17.54 36.07 -3.34
C GLU A 31 -16.22 35.47 -2.81
N ALA A 32 -15.14 36.25 -2.85
CA ALA A 32 -13.84 35.89 -2.26
C ALA A 32 -13.55 36.66 -0.98
N ILE A 33 -12.89 35.99 -0.01
CA ILE A 33 -12.44 36.64 1.22
C ILE A 33 -11.31 37.62 0.90
N ARG A 34 -11.55 38.94 1.19
CA ARG A 34 -10.58 40.00 1.00
C ARG A 34 -10.54 40.94 2.19
N ILE A 35 -9.43 40.93 2.92
CA ILE A 35 -9.18 41.88 4.01
C ILE A 35 -8.10 42.83 3.54
N VAL A 36 -8.37 44.13 3.58
CA VAL A 36 -7.41 45.17 3.19
C VAL A 36 -6.80 45.75 4.44
N LEU A 37 -5.48 45.77 4.49
CA LEU A 37 -4.66 46.30 5.57
C LEU A 37 -4.04 47.63 5.10
N GLU A 38 -4.29 48.71 5.76
CA GLU A 38 -3.77 50.04 5.41
C GLU A 38 -2.58 50.36 6.33
N PRO A 39 -1.32 50.36 5.85
CA PRO A 39 -0.18 50.70 6.68
C PRO A 39 -0.14 52.19 6.99
N ARG A 40 0.37 52.54 8.16
CA ARG A 40 0.45 53.98 8.59
C ARG A 40 1.43 54.79 7.74
N SER A 41 2.42 54.18 7.14
CA SER A 41 3.41 54.79 6.25
C SER A 41 3.72 53.89 5.07
N ARG A 42 4.01 54.49 3.91
CA ARG A 42 4.47 53.79 2.71
C ARG A 42 5.85 53.12 2.90
N THR A 43 6.55 53.45 3.99
CA THR A 43 7.85 52.84 4.32
C THR A 43 7.72 51.54 5.10
N VAL A 44 6.50 51.16 5.50
CA VAL A 44 6.28 49.88 6.20
C VAL A 44 6.46 48.72 5.21
N GLU A 45 7.41 47.87 5.50
CA GLU A 45 7.66 46.68 4.68
C GLU A 45 6.52 45.65 4.89
N PRO A 46 5.88 45.15 3.82
CA PRO A 46 4.77 44.21 3.94
C PRO A 46 5.09 42.96 4.75
N GLN A 47 6.31 42.45 4.67
CA GLN A 47 6.74 41.26 5.41
C GLN A 47 6.74 41.49 6.92
N VAL A 48 7.24 42.66 7.37
CA VAL A 48 7.27 43.04 8.81
C VAL A 48 5.85 43.16 9.36
N LEU A 49 4.91 43.71 8.54
CA LEU A 49 3.49 43.78 8.91
C LEU A 49 2.90 42.37 9.06
N MET A 50 3.12 41.49 8.10
CA MET A 50 2.62 40.11 8.13
C MET A 50 3.18 39.33 9.30
N ASP A 51 4.47 39.40 9.57
CA ASP A 51 5.12 38.74 10.70
C ASP A 51 4.56 39.22 12.06
N SER A 52 4.23 40.51 12.14
CA SER A 52 3.58 41.09 13.32
C SER A 52 2.15 40.56 13.50
N LEU A 53 1.40 40.43 12.41
CA LEU A 53 0.04 39.89 12.45
C LEU A 53 0.03 38.40 12.81
N PHE A 54 0.95 37.60 12.28
CA PHE A 54 1.08 36.18 12.65
C PHE A 54 1.38 35.99 14.14
N ARG A 55 2.15 36.90 14.76
CA ARG A 55 2.49 36.82 16.20
C ARG A 55 1.36 37.31 17.11
N LEU A 56 0.57 38.30 16.66
CA LEU A 56 -0.38 39.02 17.52
C LEU A 56 -1.83 38.60 17.32
N THR A 57 -2.14 37.81 16.27
CA THR A 57 -3.49 37.39 15.93
C THR A 57 -3.61 35.88 15.73
N ASP A 58 -4.84 35.40 15.55
CA ASP A 58 -5.12 33.99 15.24
C ASP A 58 -4.82 33.61 13.78
N LEU A 59 -4.08 34.45 13.02
CA LEU A 59 -3.58 34.07 11.68
C LEU A 59 -2.57 32.93 11.75
N GLU A 60 -1.80 32.85 12.83
CA GLU A 60 -0.97 31.71 13.16
C GLU A 60 -1.39 31.14 14.51
N VAL A 61 -1.77 29.88 14.52
CA VAL A 61 -2.14 29.18 15.75
C VAL A 61 -1.28 27.95 15.96
N ARG A 62 -0.95 27.67 17.21
CA ARG A 62 -0.23 26.45 17.57
C ARG A 62 -1.23 25.33 17.77
N VAL A 63 -1.07 24.25 17.00
CA VAL A 63 -1.86 23.04 17.16
C VAL A 63 -1.04 22.03 17.98
N SER A 64 -1.57 21.62 19.12
CA SER A 64 -0.95 20.58 19.93
C SER A 64 -1.13 19.23 19.25
N LEU A 65 -0.02 18.56 18.92
CA LEU A 65 -0.03 17.23 18.37
C LEU A 65 0.24 16.22 19.51
N ASN A 66 -0.82 15.60 20.01
CA ASN A 66 -0.74 14.53 20.99
C ASN A 66 -1.13 13.20 20.32
N LEU A 67 -0.13 12.46 19.82
CA LEU A 67 -0.31 11.17 19.18
C LEU A 67 -0.35 10.05 20.23
N ASN A 68 -1.52 9.83 20.82
CA ASN A 68 -1.76 8.66 21.66
C ASN A 68 -2.22 7.51 20.77
N VAL A 69 -1.33 6.55 20.51
CA VAL A 69 -1.50 5.46 19.55
C VAL A 69 -1.17 4.11 20.18
N LEU A 70 -1.68 3.04 19.58
CA LEU A 70 -1.29 1.68 19.91
C LEU A 70 -0.01 1.32 19.14
N ASP A 71 1.01 0.87 19.86
CA ASP A 71 2.24 0.35 19.25
C ASP A 71 2.03 -1.05 18.64
N ALA A 72 3.09 -1.64 18.07
CA ALA A 72 3.06 -2.98 17.49
C ALA A 72 2.61 -4.07 18.47
N ASN A 73 2.80 -3.86 19.78
CA ASN A 73 2.41 -4.75 20.87
C ASN A 73 0.99 -4.46 21.41
N ARG A 74 0.24 -3.57 20.75
CA ARG A 74 -1.08 -3.08 21.20
C ARG A 74 -1.05 -2.35 22.55
N THR A 75 0.09 -1.77 22.90
CA THR A 75 0.23 -0.98 24.12
C THR A 75 -0.01 0.49 23.81
N PRO A 76 -0.95 1.17 24.51
CA PRO A 76 -1.18 2.60 24.33
C PRO A 76 0.02 3.41 24.81
N ARG A 77 0.52 4.29 23.95
CA ARG A 77 1.58 5.24 24.33
C ARG A 77 1.55 6.51 23.47
N VAL A 78 2.07 7.57 24.02
CA VAL A 78 2.27 8.81 23.27
C VAL A 78 3.55 8.67 22.44
N MET A 79 3.43 8.88 21.14
CA MET A 79 4.56 8.83 20.20
C MET A 79 4.83 10.21 19.60
N SER A 80 6.09 10.50 19.33
CA SER A 80 6.46 11.59 18.44
C SER A 80 6.06 11.24 17.00
N LEU A 81 5.93 12.25 16.14
CA LEU A 81 5.62 12.02 14.71
C LEU A 81 6.63 11.08 14.05
N LYS A 82 7.92 11.24 14.37
CA LYS A 82 9.00 10.39 13.84
C LYS A 82 8.81 8.93 14.26
N GLU A 83 8.50 8.68 15.53
CA GLU A 83 8.26 7.32 16.04
C GLU A 83 7.04 6.68 15.40
N ALA A 84 5.93 7.43 15.30
CA ALA A 84 4.71 6.94 14.66
C ALA A 84 4.92 6.58 13.19
N LEU A 85 5.60 7.44 12.42
CA LEU A 85 5.95 7.17 11.03
C LEU A 85 6.90 5.98 10.88
N SER A 86 7.88 5.86 11.77
CA SER A 86 8.82 4.71 11.75
C SER A 86 8.11 3.40 12.05
N ALA A 87 7.22 3.38 13.02
CA ALA A 87 6.40 2.23 13.37
C ALA A 87 5.46 1.84 12.21
N TRP A 88 4.85 2.84 11.56
CA TRP A 88 3.99 2.61 10.40
C TRP A 88 4.76 2.02 9.21
N VAL A 89 5.95 2.54 8.89
CA VAL A 89 6.81 1.99 7.82
C VAL A 89 7.21 0.55 8.12
N ALA A 90 7.59 0.26 9.38
CA ALA A 90 7.92 -1.11 9.80
C ALA A 90 6.73 -2.06 9.61
N PHE A 91 5.54 -1.64 10.02
CA PHE A 91 4.30 -2.40 9.82
C PHE A 91 4.00 -2.64 8.33
N GLN A 92 4.15 -1.63 7.47
CA GLN A 92 3.93 -1.79 6.03
C GLN A 92 4.90 -2.81 5.40
N ILE A 93 6.16 -2.83 5.84
CA ILE A 93 7.15 -3.83 5.39
C ILE A 93 6.72 -5.23 5.86
N GLU A 94 6.30 -5.39 7.10
CA GLU A 94 5.80 -6.67 7.62
C GLU A 94 4.61 -7.19 6.80
N VAL A 95 3.63 -6.33 6.52
CA VAL A 95 2.47 -6.67 5.69
C VAL A 95 2.90 -7.05 4.28
N LEU A 96 3.83 -6.31 3.67
CA LEU A 96 4.38 -6.61 2.34
C LEU A 96 5.01 -8.01 2.31
N VAL A 97 5.84 -8.34 3.30
CA VAL A 97 6.49 -9.65 3.42
C VAL A 97 5.45 -10.77 3.59
N LYS A 98 4.50 -10.62 4.51
CA LYS A 98 3.42 -11.58 4.74
C LYS A 98 2.59 -11.84 3.47
N ARG A 99 2.19 -10.78 2.77
CA ARG A 99 1.44 -10.89 1.50
C ARG A 99 2.25 -11.63 0.43
N SER A 100 3.53 -11.28 0.30
CA SER A 100 4.42 -11.91 -0.69
C SER A 100 4.66 -13.38 -0.38
N THR A 101 4.90 -13.75 0.88
CA THR A 101 5.05 -15.13 1.31
C THR A 101 3.78 -15.95 1.07
N HIS A 102 2.62 -15.40 1.41
CA HIS A 102 1.35 -16.05 1.13
C HIS A 102 1.14 -16.28 -0.38
N ARG A 103 1.49 -15.27 -1.21
CA ARG A 103 1.37 -15.38 -2.67
C ARG A 103 2.32 -16.46 -3.21
N VAL A 104 3.55 -16.55 -2.71
CA VAL A 104 4.50 -17.63 -3.06
C VAL A 104 3.88 -18.99 -2.78
N GLY A 105 3.33 -19.22 -1.59
CA GLY A 105 2.66 -20.49 -1.28
C GLY A 105 1.52 -20.84 -2.23
N ARG A 106 0.70 -19.83 -2.60
CA ARG A 106 -0.39 -20.02 -3.60
C ARG A 106 0.15 -20.35 -4.99
N ILE A 107 1.30 -19.79 -5.36
CA ILE A 107 1.97 -20.11 -6.62
C ILE A 107 2.52 -21.54 -6.59
N ASP A 108 3.18 -21.94 -5.50
CA ASP A 108 3.71 -23.28 -5.34
C ASP A 108 2.61 -24.34 -5.44
N ASP A 109 1.49 -24.15 -4.76
CA ASP A 109 0.29 -25.00 -4.86
C ASP A 109 -0.21 -25.12 -6.33
N ARG A 110 -0.21 -24.02 -7.07
CA ARG A 110 -0.70 -24.00 -8.45
C ARG A 110 0.30 -24.64 -9.41
N VAL A 111 1.59 -24.35 -9.25
CA VAL A 111 2.66 -24.92 -10.06
C VAL A 111 2.71 -26.45 -9.88
N GLU A 112 2.58 -26.96 -8.66
CA GLU A 112 2.49 -28.40 -8.40
C GLU A 112 1.41 -29.07 -9.27
N LEU A 113 0.20 -28.49 -9.31
CA LEU A 113 -0.90 -29.04 -10.14
C LEU A 113 -0.61 -28.95 -11.64
N LEU A 114 -0.04 -27.82 -12.09
CA LEU A 114 0.30 -27.63 -13.52
C LEU A 114 1.37 -28.61 -13.96
N GLU A 115 2.37 -28.90 -13.12
CA GLU A 115 3.39 -29.92 -13.39
C GLU A 115 2.76 -31.31 -13.51
N GLY A 116 1.84 -31.69 -12.62
CA GLY A 116 1.08 -32.93 -12.75
C GLY A 116 0.30 -33.01 -14.06
N TYR A 117 -0.36 -31.94 -14.47
CA TYR A 117 -1.06 -31.90 -15.75
C TYR A 117 -0.11 -32.08 -16.95
N LEU A 118 1.08 -31.46 -16.92
CA LEU A 118 2.08 -31.65 -17.98
C LEU A 118 2.56 -33.10 -18.07
N VAL A 119 2.75 -33.77 -16.95
CA VAL A 119 3.08 -35.21 -16.93
C VAL A 119 1.97 -36.02 -17.57
N ALA A 120 0.70 -35.75 -17.25
CA ALA A 120 -0.44 -36.42 -17.86
C ALA A 120 -0.52 -36.19 -19.38
N TYR A 121 -0.24 -34.97 -19.85
CA TYR A 121 -0.20 -34.66 -21.29
C TYR A 121 0.88 -35.43 -22.03
N LEU A 122 2.08 -35.54 -21.46
CA LEU A 122 3.20 -36.23 -22.08
C LEU A 122 2.97 -37.74 -22.14
N ASN A 123 2.12 -38.29 -21.28
CA ASN A 123 1.88 -39.73 -21.13
C ASN A 123 0.38 -40.08 -21.29
N LEU A 124 -0.35 -39.34 -22.13
CA LEU A 124 -1.81 -39.37 -22.17
C LEU A 124 -2.38 -40.78 -22.41
N ASP A 125 -1.83 -41.51 -23.39
CA ASP A 125 -2.30 -42.86 -23.72
C ASP A 125 -2.14 -43.83 -22.56
N ARG A 126 -1.00 -43.72 -21.84
CA ARG A 126 -0.72 -44.56 -20.69
C ARG A 126 -1.61 -44.19 -19.50
N VAL A 127 -1.85 -42.90 -19.26
CA VAL A 127 -2.79 -42.43 -18.22
C VAL A 127 -4.20 -42.97 -18.49
N ILE A 128 -4.67 -42.92 -19.74
CA ILE A 128 -5.98 -43.45 -20.14
C ILE A 128 -6.02 -44.99 -19.94
N GLN A 129 -4.96 -45.68 -20.30
CA GLN A 129 -4.86 -47.13 -20.10
C GLN A 129 -4.98 -47.48 -18.63
N ILE A 130 -4.21 -46.84 -17.75
CA ILE A 130 -4.27 -47.07 -16.30
C ILE A 130 -5.70 -46.84 -15.76
N ILE A 131 -6.35 -45.73 -16.15
CA ILE A 131 -7.71 -45.40 -15.68
C ILE A 131 -8.74 -46.46 -16.11
N ARG A 132 -8.49 -47.14 -17.24
CA ARG A 132 -9.43 -48.14 -17.80
C ARG A 132 -9.20 -49.56 -17.30
N GLU A 133 -7.95 -49.91 -17.00
CA GLU A 133 -7.55 -51.27 -16.70
C GLU A 133 -7.34 -51.56 -15.23
N GLU A 134 -7.03 -50.53 -14.41
CA GLU A 134 -6.74 -50.67 -13.00
C GLU A 134 -7.95 -50.36 -12.11
N ASP A 135 -8.20 -51.21 -11.10
CA ASP A 135 -9.26 -51.00 -10.13
C ASP A 135 -8.98 -49.76 -9.25
N GLU A 136 -7.69 -49.53 -8.92
CA GLU A 136 -7.22 -48.38 -8.16
C GLU A 136 -6.16 -47.59 -8.96
N PRO A 137 -6.58 -46.71 -9.90
CA PRO A 137 -5.68 -46.01 -10.79
C PRO A 137 -4.75 -45.01 -10.11
N LYS A 138 -5.17 -44.41 -8.99
CA LYS A 138 -4.42 -43.36 -8.30
C LYS A 138 -3.04 -43.85 -7.80
N PRO A 139 -2.93 -44.94 -7.01
CA PRO A 139 -1.63 -45.47 -6.56
C PRO A 139 -0.72 -45.84 -7.72
N VAL A 140 -1.27 -46.44 -8.76
CA VAL A 140 -0.52 -46.83 -9.94
C VAL A 140 0.09 -45.62 -10.66
N MET A 141 -0.70 -44.56 -10.89
CA MET A 141 -0.23 -43.32 -11.48
C MET A 141 0.85 -42.64 -10.62
N MET A 142 0.65 -42.62 -9.30
CA MET A 142 1.66 -42.04 -8.38
C MET A 142 3.00 -42.80 -8.45
N ALA A 143 2.97 -44.13 -8.50
CA ALA A 143 4.19 -44.95 -8.59
C ALA A 143 4.87 -44.84 -9.96
N GLU A 144 4.10 -44.85 -11.05
CA GLU A 144 4.65 -44.87 -12.42
C GLU A 144 5.21 -43.51 -12.86
N PHE A 145 4.52 -42.40 -12.48
CA PHE A 145 4.87 -41.04 -12.91
C PHE A 145 5.50 -40.19 -11.81
N ALA A 146 5.77 -40.77 -10.64
CA ALA A 146 6.29 -40.08 -9.46
C ALA A 146 5.44 -38.84 -9.07
N LEU A 147 4.11 -38.97 -9.19
CA LEU A 147 3.16 -37.91 -8.88
C LEU A 147 2.88 -37.82 -7.38
N THR A 148 2.60 -36.61 -6.91
CA THR A 148 2.05 -36.43 -5.56
C THR A 148 0.57 -36.85 -5.52
N ASP A 149 0.06 -37.12 -4.31
CA ASP A 149 -1.35 -37.45 -4.13
C ASP A 149 -2.29 -36.40 -4.73
N ARG A 150 -1.96 -35.12 -4.52
CA ARG A 150 -2.71 -33.98 -5.08
C ARG A 150 -2.68 -33.91 -6.59
N GLN A 151 -1.53 -34.20 -7.21
CA GLN A 151 -1.38 -34.26 -8.67
C GLN A 151 -2.20 -35.38 -9.27
N ALA A 152 -2.10 -36.59 -8.72
CA ALA A 152 -2.85 -37.75 -9.19
C ALA A 152 -4.39 -37.50 -9.07
N GLU A 153 -4.84 -36.98 -7.94
CA GLU A 153 -6.26 -36.61 -7.75
C GLU A 153 -6.71 -35.55 -8.75
N ALA A 154 -5.90 -34.53 -9.00
CA ALA A 154 -6.23 -33.48 -9.97
C ALA A 154 -6.33 -34.00 -11.40
N ILE A 155 -5.46 -34.98 -11.79
CA ILE A 155 -5.50 -35.63 -13.10
C ILE A 155 -6.77 -36.46 -13.25
N LEU A 156 -7.13 -37.27 -12.26
CA LEU A 156 -8.35 -38.08 -12.26
C LEU A 156 -9.63 -37.25 -12.36
N ASN A 157 -9.63 -36.07 -11.73
CA ASN A 157 -10.76 -35.13 -11.78
C ASN A 157 -10.73 -34.21 -13.02
N MET A 158 -9.78 -34.37 -13.93
CA MET A 158 -9.65 -33.53 -15.10
C MET A 158 -10.76 -33.79 -16.14
N ARG A 159 -11.31 -32.74 -16.70
CA ARG A 159 -12.32 -32.86 -17.77
C ARG A 159 -11.64 -33.28 -19.09
N LEU A 160 -12.23 -34.23 -19.79
CA LEU A 160 -11.70 -34.73 -21.08
C LEU A 160 -11.44 -33.62 -22.14
N ARG A 161 -12.23 -32.54 -22.09
CA ARG A 161 -12.02 -31.37 -22.98
C ARG A 161 -10.69 -30.65 -22.71
N SER A 162 -10.17 -30.73 -21.49
CA SER A 162 -8.90 -30.10 -21.09
C SER A 162 -7.69 -30.80 -21.67
N LEU A 163 -7.86 -31.98 -22.27
CA LEU A 163 -6.79 -32.78 -22.92
C LEU A 163 -6.48 -32.31 -24.36
N ARG A 164 -6.94 -31.12 -24.74
CA ARG A 164 -6.64 -30.57 -26.07
C ARG A 164 -5.21 -30.01 -26.13
N LYS A 165 -4.54 -30.19 -27.29
CA LYS A 165 -3.17 -29.74 -27.54
C LYS A 165 -2.95 -28.21 -27.29
N LEU A 166 -4.00 -27.39 -27.51
CA LEU A 166 -3.95 -25.96 -27.22
C LEU A 166 -3.85 -25.64 -25.72
N GLU A 167 -4.38 -26.51 -24.87
CA GLU A 167 -4.34 -26.33 -23.43
C GLU A 167 -2.96 -26.65 -22.84
N GLU A 168 -2.19 -27.58 -23.43
CA GLU A 168 -0.81 -27.82 -23.04
C GLU A 168 0.06 -26.57 -23.14
N MET A 169 -0.04 -25.85 -24.26
CA MET A 169 0.71 -24.59 -24.43
C MET A 169 0.32 -23.53 -23.40
N GLN A 170 -0.97 -23.45 -23.06
CA GLN A 170 -1.47 -22.53 -22.04
C GLN A 170 -0.96 -22.91 -20.66
N ILE A 171 -0.98 -24.19 -20.30
CA ILE A 171 -0.48 -24.72 -19.01
C ILE A 171 1.02 -24.43 -18.86
N ARG A 172 1.83 -24.68 -19.91
CA ARG A 172 3.26 -24.33 -19.91
C ARG A 172 3.48 -22.84 -19.74
N GLY A 173 2.74 -22.00 -20.47
CA GLY A 173 2.83 -20.55 -20.36
C GLY A 173 2.43 -20.04 -18.97
N GLU A 174 1.35 -20.58 -18.38
CA GLU A 174 0.92 -20.26 -17.03
C GLU A 174 1.99 -20.66 -15.99
N ARG A 175 2.52 -21.88 -16.08
CA ARG A 175 3.58 -22.35 -15.18
C ARG A 175 4.80 -21.44 -15.24
N ASP A 176 5.30 -21.13 -16.43
CA ASP A 176 6.51 -20.33 -16.62
C ASP A 176 6.31 -18.90 -16.11
N ALA A 177 5.14 -18.33 -16.32
CA ALA A 177 4.79 -17.01 -15.76
C ALA A 177 4.74 -17.01 -14.22
N LEU A 178 4.14 -18.06 -13.64
CA LEU A 178 4.06 -18.23 -12.19
C LEU A 178 5.44 -18.47 -11.55
N LEU A 179 6.29 -19.26 -12.18
CA LEU A 179 7.66 -19.48 -11.70
C LEU A 179 8.48 -18.19 -11.71
N LYS A 180 8.31 -17.35 -12.73
CA LYS A 180 8.96 -16.03 -12.79
C LYS A 180 8.45 -15.11 -11.69
N GLU A 181 7.12 -15.04 -11.49
CA GLU A 181 6.52 -14.25 -10.40
C GLU A 181 7.04 -14.74 -9.03
N ARG A 182 7.09 -16.06 -8.83
CA ARG A 182 7.63 -16.68 -7.61
C ARG A 182 9.06 -16.25 -7.31
N GLU A 183 9.93 -16.28 -8.32
CA GLU A 183 11.32 -15.89 -8.18
C GLU A 183 11.45 -14.41 -7.78
N GLU A 184 10.67 -13.54 -8.40
CA GLU A 184 10.64 -12.11 -8.07
C GLU A 184 10.17 -11.87 -6.63
N LEU A 185 9.11 -12.57 -6.20
CA LEU A 185 8.59 -12.47 -4.84
C LEU A 185 9.56 -13.06 -3.81
N ALA A 186 10.22 -14.18 -4.09
CA ALA A 186 11.23 -14.76 -3.20
C ALA A 186 12.39 -13.77 -2.98
N LYS A 187 12.91 -13.16 -4.06
CA LYS A 187 13.95 -12.13 -3.98
C LYS A 187 13.49 -10.88 -3.19
N LEU A 188 12.20 -10.55 -3.25
CA LEU A 188 11.62 -9.45 -2.46
C LEU A 188 11.56 -9.80 -0.97
N VAL A 189 11.12 -11.01 -0.62
CA VAL A 189 11.00 -11.47 0.76
C VAL A 189 12.38 -11.55 1.45
N GLU A 190 13.42 -11.94 0.74
CA GLU A 190 14.77 -12.08 1.28
C GLU A 190 15.55 -10.77 1.42
N SER A 191 15.15 -9.70 0.70
CA SER A 191 15.93 -8.47 0.62
C SER A 191 15.22 -7.26 1.22
N THR A 192 15.69 -6.77 2.37
CA THR A 192 15.18 -5.55 3.00
C THR A 192 15.32 -4.30 2.10
N ALA A 193 16.36 -4.23 1.28
CA ALA A 193 16.56 -3.14 0.33
C ALA A 193 15.46 -3.14 -0.75
N ARG A 194 15.12 -4.32 -1.29
CA ARG A 194 14.02 -4.46 -2.27
C ARG A 194 12.66 -4.16 -1.66
N GLN A 195 12.43 -4.59 -0.41
CA GLN A 195 11.19 -4.29 0.33
C GLN A 195 10.99 -2.78 0.47
N ARG A 196 12.03 -2.04 0.88
CA ARG A 196 11.98 -0.57 0.99
C ARG A 196 11.74 0.11 -0.35
N THR A 197 12.42 -0.35 -1.41
CA THR A 197 12.24 0.18 -2.77
C THR A 197 10.82 -0.06 -3.27
N ARG A 198 10.28 -1.26 -3.03
CA ARG A 198 8.90 -1.60 -3.39
C ARG A 198 7.89 -0.76 -2.62
N LEU A 199 8.06 -0.65 -1.31
CA LEU A 199 7.20 0.19 -0.47
C LEU A 199 7.23 1.66 -0.92
N LYS A 200 8.42 2.20 -1.22
CA LYS A 200 8.53 3.57 -1.75
C LYS A 200 7.73 3.74 -3.04
N LYS A 201 7.78 2.77 -3.95
CA LYS A 201 7.02 2.80 -5.20
C LYS A 201 5.51 2.70 -4.99
N ASP A 202 5.08 1.96 -3.97
CA ASP A 202 3.65 1.78 -3.66
C ASP A 202 3.05 3.02 -2.96
N LEU A 203 3.90 3.94 -2.44
CA LEU A 203 3.51 5.19 -1.76
C LEU A 203 3.59 6.44 -2.66
N THR A 204 4.21 6.34 -3.82
CA THR A 204 4.32 7.43 -4.82
C THR A 204 3.36 7.21 -5.99
#